data_8c8efeef10e299c2991e1a7840c1761c
#
_entry.id   8c8efeef10e299c2991e1a7840c1761c
#
_cell.length_a   1.000
_cell.length_b   1.000
_cell.length_c   1.000
_cell.angle_alpha   90.00
_cell.angle_beta   90.00
_cell.angle_gamma   90.00
#
_symmetry.space_group_name_H-M   'P 1'
#
loop_
_entity.id
_entity.type
_entity.pdbx_description
1 polymer ?
#
loop_
_entity_poly.entity_id
_entity_poly.type
_entity_poly.pdbx_seq_one_letter_code
_entity_poly.pdbx_strand_id
1 'polypeptide(L)'
;MKTSRRLLASLLSCAAATLPVLHLHAADFDVVVYGGTSAGVIAAVQAKKMGKTVVVVGPDKHLGGLSAGGLGFTDTGNKAVIGGLSRDFYHRVWAHYDQPIAWTWQKKDQYGNKGQGTPAIDGAQRTMWIFEPHVAEKVFEDYVKENQIPVHRDEWLDRAKGVKKNGARIASITMLSGKTYTGKMFIDATYEGDLMAASGVDYHVGREANSVYGEQWNGVQVGVLHHRHHFGAVTSPISPYVIPGDPKSGVLPRISTNHPGVYGAGDTKVQAYCYRYCVTDVPENRIPFPRPDGYDPKQYELLVRVYDAGWKETFGKFDPIPNHKTDSNNHGPFSSDNIGFNYDYPEASYERRREILREHETYQKGWLYFIANDPRIPKDVQAAMQKWGLPKDEFKDNGGWPHQIYVREARRMIGHYVMTENELLKKRPTPESVGMGSYTIDSHNVQRYITPEGHVQNEGDIGAPTMGPYEIAYGSLVPKKGQADNLFVPVCVSSSHIAFGSIRMEPVFMILGQSAATAAVMAMDSGIAVQDVPSAKLREHLLKDGQILELPAPAPKAKKK
;
A
#
# COMPACT_ATOMS: atom_id res chain seq x y z
N MET A 1 33.36 60.61 -65.60
CA MET A 1 33.59 59.17 -65.41
C MET A 1 32.79 58.72 -64.24
N LYS A 2 31.70 57.98 -64.44
CA LYS A 2 30.78 57.48 -63.39
C LYS A 2 31.01 55.98 -63.24
N THR A 3 31.45 55.53 -62.05
CA THR A 3 31.62 54.13 -61.69
C THR A 3 30.41 53.65 -60.89
N SER A 4 29.65 52.75 -61.48
CA SER A 4 28.50 52.09 -60.88
C SER A 4 28.96 50.96 -59.90
N ARG A 5 28.52 51.00 -58.64
CA ARG A 5 28.63 49.88 -57.72
C ARG A 5 27.34 49.04 -57.79
N ARG A 6 27.47 47.76 -58.14
CA ARG A 6 26.41 46.76 -58.05
C ARG A 6 26.43 46.14 -56.64
N LEU A 7 25.32 46.23 -55.90
CA LEU A 7 25.08 45.46 -54.71
C LEU A 7 24.58 44.07 -55.13
N LEU A 8 25.28 43.05 -54.66
CA LEU A 8 24.78 41.65 -54.63
C LEU A 8 24.00 41.46 -53.35
N ALA A 9 22.72 41.16 -53.44
CA ALA A 9 21.88 40.72 -52.33
C ALA A 9 21.93 39.17 -52.25
N SER A 10 22.52 38.65 -51.22
CA SER A 10 22.52 37.20 -50.93
C SER A 10 21.23 36.80 -50.17
N LEU A 11 20.37 36.04 -50.82
CA LEU A 11 19.22 35.40 -50.21
C LEU A 11 19.69 34.18 -49.41
N LEU A 12 19.67 34.26 -48.09
CA LEU A 12 19.78 33.09 -47.21
C LEU A 12 18.42 32.39 -47.17
N SER A 13 18.30 31.23 -47.79
CA SER A 13 17.18 30.31 -47.63
C SER A 13 17.37 29.52 -46.31
N CYS A 14 16.63 29.86 -45.27
CA CYS A 14 16.48 28.99 -44.09
C CYS A 14 15.62 27.77 -44.45
N ALA A 15 16.27 26.65 -44.72
CA ALA A 15 15.58 25.35 -44.76
C ALA A 15 15.22 24.96 -43.32
N ALA A 16 13.96 25.06 -42.93
CA ALA A 16 13.44 24.50 -41.72
C ALA A 16 13.50 22.96 -41.82
N ALA A 17 14.46 22.34 -41.14
CA ALA A 17 14.51 20.90 -40.99
C ALA A 17 13.35 20.46 -40.08
N THR A 18 12.28 19.96 -40.66
CA THR A 18 11.25 19.24 -39.93
C THR A 18 11.85 17.92 -39.46
N LEU A 19 12.21 17.84 -38.15
CA LEU A 19 12.55 16.59 -37.52
C LEU A 19 11.31 15.67 -37.61
N PRO A 20 11.47 14.41 -38.08
CA PRO A 20 10.35 13.46 -38.05
C PRO A 20 9.94 13.24 -36.59
N VAL A 21 8.70 13.57 -36.27
CA VAL A 21 8.07 13.12 -35.02
C VAL A 21 8.03 11.59 -35.13
N LEU A 22 8.92 10.93 -34.43
CA LEU A 22 8.86 9.48 -34.22
C LEU A 22 7.53 9.20 -33.53
N HIS A 23 6.52 8.80 -34.31
CA HIS A 23 5.32 8.19 -33.75
C HIS A 23 5.74 6.86 -33.15
N LEU A 24 5.96 6.83 -31.82
CA LEU A 24 6.07 5.57 -31.10
C LEU A 24 4.78 4.80 -31.35
N HIS A 25 4.89 3.68 -32.05
CA HIS A 25 3.74 2.81 -32.30
C HIS A 25 3.13 2.41 -30.97
N ALA A 26 1.81 2.55 -30.85
CA ALA A 26 1.08 2.04 -29.71
C ALA A 26 1.23 0.51 -29.69
N ALA A 27 1.60 -0.04 -28.53
CA ALA A 27 1.66 -1.48 -28.36
C ALA A 27 0.27 -1.99 -27.99
N ASP A 28 -0.25 -2.93 -28.79
CA ASP A 28 -1.59 -3.50 -28.61
C ASP A 28 -1.58 -4.73 -27.72
N PHE A 29 -2.40 -4.70 -26.65
CA PHE A 29 -2.56 -5.81 -25.72
C PHE A 29 -4.04 -6.15 -25.51
N ASP A 30 -4.33 -7.38 -25.13
CA ASP A 30 -5.65 -7.74 -24.64
C ASP A 30 -5.92 -7.07 -23.27
N VAL A 31 -4.93 -7.11 -22.36
CA VAL A 31 -5.01 -6.54 -21.02
C VAL A 31 -3.81 -5.64 -20.76
N VAL A 32 -4.07 -4.41 -20.32
CA VAL A 32 -3.06 -3.47 -19.83
C VAL A 32 -3.23 -3.34 -18.32
N VAL A 33 -2.23 -3.76 -17.56
CA VAL A 33 -2.18 -3.61 -16.10
C VAL A 33 -1.31 -2.40 -15.77
N TYR A 34 -1.90 -1.38 -15.14
CA TYR A 34 -1.20 -0.21 -14.65
C TYR A 34 -0.88 -0.36 -13.16
N GLY A 35 0.42 -0.48 -12.83
CA GLY A 35 0.96 -0.72 -11.49
C GLY A 35 1.58 -2.11 -11.31
N GLY A 36 2.85 -2.13 -10.86
CA GLY A 36 3.64 -3.35 -10.60
C GLY A 36 3.46 -3.90 -9.18
N THR A 37 2.35 -3.59 -8.50
CA THR A 37 2.04 -4.10 -7.15
C THR A 37 1.81 -5.61 -7.14
N SER A 38 1.66 -6.20 -5.95
CA SER A 38 1.31 -7.63 -5.82
C SER A 38 0.04 -7.98 -6.61
N ALA A 39 -1.00 -7.13 -6.54
CA ALA A 39 -2.23 -7.30 -7.32
C ALA A 39 -1.99 -7.23 -8.83
N GLY A 40 -1.16 -6.27 -9.27
CA GLY A 40 -0.88 -6.06 -10.69
C GLY A 40 -0.14 -7.23 -11.31
N VAL A 41 0.90 -7.74 -10.65
CA VAL A 41 1.63 -8.93 -11.12
C VAL A 41 0.72 -10.15 -11.18
N ILE A 42 -0.06 -10.40 -10.12
CA ILE A 42 -0.99 -11.55 -10.08
C ILE A 42 -2.08 -11.42 -11.14
N ALA A 43 -2.62 -10.21 -11.38
CA ALA A 43 -3.59 -9.98 -12.45
C ALA A 43 -2.99 -10.29 -13.84
N ALA A 44 -1.76 -9.86 -14.08
CA ALA A 44 -1.07 -10.13 -15.35
C ALA A 44 -0.80 -11.64 -15.54
N VAL A 45 -0.39 -12.34 -14.48
CA VAL A 45 -0.20 -13.80 -14.51
C VAL A 45 -1.52 -14.50 -14.84
N GLN A 46 -2.62 -14.12 -14.19
CA GLN A 46 -3.94 -14.72 -14.46
C GLN A 46 -4.40 -14.48 -15.90
N ALA A 47 -4.29 -13.25 -16.42
CA ALA A 47 -4.63 -12.96 -17.81
C ALA A 47 -3.80 -13.79 -18.79
N LYS A 48 -2.49 -13.94 -18.52
CA LYS A 48 -1.58 -14.76 -19.33
C LYS A 48 -1.97 -16.24 -19.29
N LYS A 49 -2.29 -16.79 -18.11
CA LYS A 49 -2.76 -18.19 -17.95
C LYS A 49 -4.07 -18.45 -18.70
N MET A 50 -4.90 -17.43 -18.89
CA MET A 50 -6.11 -17.51 -19.71
C MET A 50 -5.86 -17.24 -21.22
N GLY A 51 -4.58 -17.23 -21.66
CA GLY A 51 -4.17 -17.14 -23.07
C GLY A 51 -4.21 -15.76 -23.68
N LYS A 52 -4.21 -14.68 -22.86
CA LYS A 52 -4.26 -13.30 -23.36
C LYS A 52 -2.89 -12.67 -23.46
N THR A 53 -2.75 -11.70 -24.36
CA THR A 53 -1.59 -10.80 -24.38
C THR A 53 -1.76 -9.77 -23.27
N VAL A 54 -0.71 -9.56 -22.47
CA VAL A 54 -0.75 -8.67 -21.30
C VAL A 54 0.56 -7.93 -21.15
N VAL A 55 0.50 -6.71 -20.65
CA VAL A 55 1.66 -5.91 -20.22
C VAL A 55 1.41 -5.38 -18.83
N VAL A 56 2.48 -5.34 -18.00
CA VAL A 56 2.52 -4.54 -16.78
C VAL A 56 3.28 -3.26 -17.09
N VAL A 57 2.66 -2.13 -16.84
CA VAL A 57 3.27 -0.80 -17.01
C VAL A 57 2.97 0.06 -15.81
N GLY A 58 3.96 0.81 -15.31
CA GLY A 58 3.71 1.65 -14.14
C GLY A 58 4.93 2.39 -13.62
N PRO A 59 4.74 3.24 -12.60
CA PRO A 59 5.80 4.01 -11.99
C PRO A 59 6.81 3.14 -11.23
N ASP A 60 6.44 1.90 -10.91
CA ASP A 60 7.22 1.00 -10.07
C ASP A 60 8.53 0.58 -10.74
N LYS A 61 9.64 0.72 -10.02
CA LYS A 61 10.95 0.19 -10.41
C LYS A 61 11.11 -1.25 -9.96
N HIS A 62 10.47 -1.63 -8.87
CA HIS A 62 10.46 -2.94 -8.24
C HIS A 62 9.06 -3.54 -8.28
N LEU A 63 8.96 -4.85 -8.45
CA LEU A 63 7.66 -5.54 -8.50
C LEU A 63 7.23 -6.03 -7.12
N GLY A 64 5.92 -6.10 -6.93
CA GLY A 64 5.31 -6.68 -5.72
C GLY A 64 4.87 -5.66 -4.69
N GLY A 65 5.03 -4.34 -4.98
CA GLY A 65 4.55 -3.27 -4.13
C GLY A 65 5.06 -3.38 -2.70
N LEU A 66 4.16 -3.32 -1.72
CA LEU A 66 4.54 -3.34 -0.32
C LEU A 66 5.05 -4.71 0.17
N SER A 67 4.60 -5.82 -0.42
CA SER A 67 5.15 -7.16 -0.11
C SER A 67 6.65 -7.23 -0.35
N ALA A 68 7.15 -6.63 -1.43
CA ALA A 68 8.57 -6.51 -1.72
C ALA A 68 9.20 -5.26 -1.08
N GLY A 69 8.38 -4.30 -0.66
CA GLY A 69 8.78 -2.99 -0.12
C GLY A 69 8.90 -2.94 1.41
N GLY A 70 9.00 -4.09 2.09
CA GLY A 70 9.31 -4.15 3.52
C GLY A 70 8.27 -4.82 4.41
N LEU A 71 7.01 -5.01 3.95
CA LEU A 71 5.98 -5.73 4.71
C LEU A 71 6.21 -7.24 4.60
N GLY A 72 7.21 -7.72 5.33
CA GLY A 72 7.58 -9.13 5.38
C GLY A 72 6.84 -9.95 6.44
N PHE A 73 6.22 -9.29 7.42
CA PHE A 73 5.38 -9.93 8.45
C PHE A 73 3.91 -9.78 8.06
N THR A 74 3.39 -10.72 7.25
CA THR A 74 2.13 -10.57 6.54
C THR A 74 0.92 -10.53 7.46
N ASP A 75 0.08 -9.52 7.29
CA ASP A 75 -1.23 -9.39 7.93
C ASP A 75 -2.25 -10.30 7.24
N THR A 76 -2.44 -11.51 7.76
CA THR A 76 -3.20 -12.56 7.07
C THR A 76 -4.64 -12.74 7.56
N GLY A 77 -4.91 -12.48 8.83
CA GLY A 77 -6.15 -12.96 9.45
C GLY A 77 -6.24 -14.50 9.38
N ASN A 78 -7.38 -15.02 8.96
CA ASN A 78 -7.59 -16.46 8.76
C ASN A 78 -6.99 -16.91 7.40
N LYS A 79 -5.87 -17.60 7.46
CA LYS A 79 -5.14 -18.09 6.27
C LYS A 79 -5.92 -19.07 5.41
N ALA A 80 -6.97 -19.70 5.94
CA ALA A 80 -7.80 -20.64 5.18
C ALA A 80 -8.59 -19.98 4.05
N VAL A 81 -8.80 -18.65 4.11
CA VAL A 81 -9.52 -17.90 3.07
C VAL A 81 -8.62 -17.38 1.94
N ILE A 82 -7.30 -17.54 2.07
CA ILE A 82 -6.34 -17.12 1.06
C ILE A 82 -6.15 -18.27 0.08
N GLY A 83 -6.69 -18.15 -1.12
CA GLY A 83 -6.68 -19.17 -2.18
C GLY A 83 -5.95 -18.72 -3.45
N GLY A 84 -6.07 -19.50 -4.51
CA GLY A 84 -5.59 -19.20 -5.85
C GLY A 84 -4.10 -18.81 -5.93
N LEU A 85 -3.80 -17.85 -6.79
CA LEU A 85 -2.43 -17.35 -6.99
C LEU A 85 -1.86 -16.63 -5.75
N SER A 86 -2.72 -16.08 -4.89
CA SER A 86 -2.26 -15.52 -3.62
C SER A 86 -1.64 -16.62 -2.73
N ARG A 87 -2.28 -17.77 -2.62
CA ARG A 87 -1.70 -18.92 -1.89
C ARG A 87 -0.45 -19.47 -2.59
N ASP A 88 -0.43 -19.51 -3.93
CA ASP A 88 0.77 -19.93 -4.70
C ASP A 88 1.99 -19.04 -4.40
N PHE A 89 1.79 -17.72 -4.22
CA PHE A 89 2.86 -16.82 -3.78
C PHE A 89 3.49 -17.31 -2.46
N TYR A 90 2.70 -17.64 -1.46
CA TYR A 90 3.21 -18.12 -0.17
C TYR A 90 3.78 -19.54 -0.24
N HIS A 91 3.36 -20.37 -1.21
CA HIS A 91 4.02 -21.64 -1.54
C HIS A 91 5.42 -21.42 -2.08
N ARG A 92 5.60 -20.46 -3.00
CA ARG A 92 6.91 -20.12 -3.58
C ARG A 92 7.86 -19.55 -2.53
N VAL A 93 7.36 -18.71 -1.63
CA VAL A 93 8.11 -18.23 -0.47
C VAL A 93 8.55 -19.41 0.40
N TRP A 94 7.64 -20.34 0.72
CA TRP A 94 7.99 -21.56 1.46
C TRP A 94 9.07 -22.38 0.75
N ALA A 95 8.94 -22.59 -0.55
CA ALA A 95 9.92 -23.35 -1.36
C ALA A 95 11.31 -22.71 -1.34
N HIS A 96 11.41 -21.39 -1.29
CA HIS A 96 12.68 -20.68 -1.10
C HIS A 96 13.30 -21.02 0.26
N TYR A 97 12.55 -20.87 1.37
CA TYR A 97 13.05 -21.12 2.73
C TYR A 97 13.16 -22.61 3.10
N ASP A 98 12.68 -23.50 2.25
CA ASP A 98 12.95 -24.93 2.39
C ASP A 98 14.37 -25.30 1.95
N GLN A 99 15.05 -24.42 1.21
CA GLN A 99 16.44 -24.58 0.79
C GLN A 99 17.41 -24.11 1.87
N PRO A 100 18.44 -24.91 2.24
CA PRO A 100 19.43 -24.50 3.25
C PRO A 100 20.14 -23.19 2.94
N ILE A 101 20.37 -22.88 1.66
CA ILE A 101 21.05 -21.67 1.19
C ILE A 101 20.28 -20.37 1.50
N ALA A 102 18.97 -20.46 1.74
CA ALA A 102 18.14 -19.30 2.12
C ALA A 102 18.45 -18.77 3.53
N TRP A 103 19.15 -19.55 4.34
CA TRP A 103 19.46 -19.25 5.75
C TRP A 103 20.91 -18.78 5.90
N THR A 104 21.21 -17.59 5.40
CA THR A 104 22.57 -17.04 5.34
C THR A 104 23.08 -16.57 6.72
N TRP A 105 22.23 -15.90 7.49
CA TRP A 105 22.60 -15.28 8.76
C TRP A 105 22.01 -15.99 9.98
N GLN A 106 21.17 -16.98 9.76
CA GLN A 106 20.47 -17.69 10.81
C GLN A 106 20.24 -19.14 10.38
N LYS A 107 20.31 -20.11 11.29
CA LYS A 107 19.86 -21.47 10.99
C LYS A 107 18.35 -21.56 11.05
N LYS A 108 17.73 -22.37 10.17
CA LYS A 108 16.28 -22.58 10.10
C LYS A 108 15.67 -22.98 11.45
N ASP A 109 16.36 -23.84 12.21
CA ASP A 109 15.93 -24.29 13.53
C ASP A 109 16.00 -23.22 14.63
N GLN A 110 16.80 -22.16 14.42
CA GLN A 110 16.94 -21.03 15.34
C GLN A 110 15.92 -19.92 15.09
N TYR A 111 15.21 -19.94 13.97
CA TYR A 111 14.26 -18.89 13.59
C TYR A 111 13.05 -18.80 14.54
N GLY A 112 12.70 -19.91 15.24
CA GLY A 112 11.63 -19.90 16.25
C GLY A 112 10.21 -19.91 15.70
N ASN A 113 10.03 -19.78 14.41
CA ASN A 113 8.77 -19.93 13.67
C ASN A 113 7.57 -19.09 14.21
N LYS A 114 7.84 -17.91 14.80
CA LYS A 114 6.80 -17.00 15.29
C LYS A 114 6.05 -16.36 14.14
N GLY A 115 4.72 -16.37 14.18
CA GLY A 115 3.84 -15.71 13.21
C GLY A 115 2.63 -15.07 13.89
N GLN A 116 1.77 -14.42 13.09
CA GLN A 116 0.51 -13.84 13.55
C GLN A 116 -0.54 -14.94 13.77
N GLY A 117 -0.77 -15.31 15.03
CA GLY A 117 -1.80 -16.29 15.41
C GLY A 117 -1.57 -17.73 14.92
N THR A 118 -0.61 -17.93 14.00
CA THR A 118 -0.20 -19.26 13.48
C THR A 118 1.31 -19.24 13.20
N PRO A 119 1.97 -20.41 13.10
CA PRO A 119 3.38 -20.46 12.72
C PRO A 119 3.68 -19.72 11.43
N ALA A 120 4.84 -19.08 11.33
CA ALA A 120 5.32 -18.44 10.11
C ALA A 120 5.47 -19.44 8.97
N ILE A 121 6.06 -20.61 9.28
CA ILE A 121 6.26 -21.73 8.36
C ILE A 121 5.20 -22.78 8.67
N ASP A 122 4.33 -23.06 7.72
CA ASP A 122 3.38 -24.16 7.75
C ASP A 122 3.85 -25.26 6.79
N GLY A 123 4.55 -26.24 7.33
CA GLY A 123 5.08 -27.36 6.55
C GLY A 123 4.00 -28.27 5.99
N ALA A 124 2.85 -28.43 6.68
CA ALA A 124 1.74 -29.25 6.22
C ALA A 124 1.04 -28.63 5.00
N GLN A 125 0.88 -27.31 5.01
CA GLN A 125 0.30 -26.56 3.87
C GLN A 125 1.35 -26.10 2.87
N ARG A 126 2.65 -26.28 3.17
CA ARG A 126 3.79 -25.81 2.38
C ARG A 126 3.66 -24.31 2.06
N THR A 127 3.36 -23.50 3.07
CA THR A 127 3.24 -22.05 2.97
C THR A 127 4.14 -21.37 3.99
N MET A 128 4.67 -20.21 3.63
CA MET A 128 5.40 -19.35 4.55
C MET A 128 4.88 -17.92 4.45
N TRP A 129 4.46 -17.35 5.57
CA TRP A 129 3.72 -16.09 5.65
C TRP A 129 4.56 -14.90 6.11
N ILE A 130 5.82 -15.18 6.45
CA ILE A 130 6.78 -14.19 6.93
C ILE A 130 8.08 -14.39 6.17
N PHE A 131 8.63 -13.34 5.59
CA PHE A 131 9.72 -13.42 4.63
C PHE A 131 10.54 -12.12 4.56
N GLU A 132 11.71 -12.22 3.98
CA GLU A 132 12.57 -11.09 3.65
C GLU A 132 12.08 -10.37 2.39
N PRO A 133 12.20 -9.03 2.29
CA PRO A 133 11.70 -8.25 1.14
C PRO A 133 12.23 -8.73 -0.22
N HIS A 134 13.53 -9.01 -0.34
CA HIS A 134 14.14 -9.48 -1.59
C HIS A 134 13.60 -10.84 -2.05
N VAL A 135 13.13 -11.69 -1.12
CA VAL A 135 12.52 -12.98 -1.45
C VAL A 135 11.16 -12.79 -2.11
N ALA A 136 10.35 -11.86 -1.57
CA ALA A 136 9.07 -11.50 -2.18
C ALA A 136 9.27 -10.92 -3.59
N GLU A 137 10.20 -9.96 -3.74
CA GLU A 137 10.51 -9.36 -5.04
C GLU A 137 10.93 -10.43 -6.05
N LYS A 138 11.83 -11.34 -5.64
CA LYS A 138 12.25 -12.45 -6.48
C LYS A 138 11.09 -13.32 -6.94
N VAL A 139 10.12 -13.63 -6.09
CA VAL A 139 8.95 -14.42 -6.47
C VAL A 139 8.12 -13.68 -7.53
N PHE A 140 7.91 -12.36 -7.40
CA PHE A 140 7.19 -11.58 -8.40
C PHE A 140 7.95 -11.47 -9.73
N GLU A 141 9.28 -11.32 -9.69
CA GLU A 141 10.13 -11.37 -10.89
C GLU A 141 10.08 -12.75 -11.57
N ASP A 142 10.09 -13.83 -10.80
CA ASP A 142 9.97 -15.19 -11.33
C ASP A 142 8.59 -15.38 -12.02
N TYR A 143 7.50 -14.86 -11.45
CA TYR A 143 6.18 -14.91 -12.08
C TYR A 143 6.15 -14.25 -13.47
N VAL A 144 6.66 -13.03 -13.59
CA VAL A 144 6.63 -12.33 -14.89
C VAL A 144 7.57 -12.98 -15.89
N LYS A 145 8.72 -13.48 -15.45
CA LYS A 145 9.69 -14.19 -16.29
C LYS A 145 9.16 -15.52 -16.80
N GLU A 146 8.62 -16.38 -15.93
CA GLU A 146 8.07 -17.69 -16.27
C GLU A 146 6.89 -17.59 -17.25
N ASN A 147 6.07 -16.55 -17.09
CA ASN A 147 4.92 -16.31 -17.95
C ASN A 147 5.23 -15.40 -19.15
N GLN A 148 6.49 -14.98 -19.35
CA GLN A 148 6.94 -14.09 -20.44
C GLN A 148 6.07 -12.83 -20.54
N ILE A 149 5.81 -12.18 -19.41
CA ILE A 149 5.03 -10.95 -19.32
C ILE A 149 5.97 -9.74 -19.50
N PRO A 150 5.76 -8.88 -20.52
CA PRO A 150 6.52 -7.63 -20.61
C PRO A 150 6.20 -6.71 -19.43
N VAL A 151 7.26 -6.14 -18.83
CA VAL A 151 7.16 -5.17 -17.72
C VAL A 151 7.86 -3.88 -18.13
N HIS A 152 7.12 -2.79 -18.16
CA HIS A 152 7.63 -1.46 -18.46
C HIS A 152 7.62 -0.61 -17.20
N ARG A 153 8.79 -0.44 -16.62
CA ARG A 153 9.03 0.24 -15.33
C ARG A 153 9.29 1.72 -15.51
N ASP A 154 9.12 2.50 -14.44
CA ASP A 154 9.32 3.95 -14.42
C ASP A 154 8.50 4.68 -15.50
N GLU A 155 7.32 4.16 -15.79
CA GLU A 155 6.37 4.68 -16.77
C GLU A 155 5.19 5.32 -16.04
N TRP A 156 5.21 6.64 -15.98
CA TRP A 156 4.25 7.44 -15.24
C TRP A 156 3.10 7.89 -16.15
N LEU A 157 1.86 7.61 -15.78
CA LEU A 157 0.69 8.02 -16.55
C LEU A 157 0.62 9.56 -16.71
N ASP A 158 0.40 10.05 -17.91
CA ASP A 158 -0.04 11.44 -18.10
C ASP A 158 -1.48 11.57 -17.59
N ARG A 159 -1.63 11.91 -16.30
CA ARG A 159 -2.93 11.99 -15.63
C ARG A 159 -3.86 13.05 -16.21
N ALA A 160 -3.31 14.07 -16.89
CA ALA A 160 -4.09 15.18 -17.40
C ALA A 160 -4.76 14.86 -18.76
N LYS A 161 -4.08 14.12 -19.63
CA LYS A 161 -4.53 13.88 -21.02
C LYS A 161 -4.10 12.54 -21.60
N GLY A 162 -3.47 11.67 -20.79
CA GLY A 162 -2.99 10.38 -21.26
C GLY A 162 -4.09 9.35 -21.50
N VAL A 163 -5.24 9.43 -20.82
CA VAL A 163 -6.34 8.50 -21.02
C VAL A 163 -7.20 8.89 -22.20
N LYS A 164 -7.30 8.03 -23.21
CA LYS A 164 -8.19 8.20 -24.35
C LYS A 164 -9.37 7.23 -24.25
N LYS A 165 -10.58 7.74 -24.42
CA LYS A 165 -11.82 6.96 -24.34
C LYS A 165 -12.67 7.11 -25.60
N ASN A 166 -13.37 6.04 -25.95
CA ASN A 166 -14.47 6.02 -26.92
C ASN A 166 -15.76 5.75 -26.13
N GLY A 167 -16.52 6.82 -25.87
CA GLY A 167 -17.63 6.77 -24.92
C GLY A 167 -17.14 6.41 -23.51
N ALA A 168 -17.72 5.38 -22.91
CA ALA A 168 -17.29 4.88 -21.58
C ALA A 168 -16.07 3.91 -21.65
N ARG A 169 -15.58 3.56 -22.87
CA ARG A 169 -14.53 2.57 -23.04
C ARG A 169 -13.16 3.25 -23.16
N ILE A 170 -12.20 2.87 -22.33
CA ILE A 170 -10.81 3.28 -22.46
C ILE A 170 -10.22 2.60 -23.70
N ALA A 171 -9.63 3.36 -24.59
CA ALA A 171 -8.96 2.89 -25.80
C ALA A 171 -7.45 2.77 -25.59
N SER A 172 -6.84 3.74 -24.93
CA SER A 172 -5.40 3.75 -24.67
C SER A 172 -5.03 4.58 -23.46
N ILE A 173 -3.84 4.29 -22.92
CA ILE A 173 -3.19 5.12 -21.90
C ILE A 173 -1.82 5.57 -22.42
N THR A 174 -1.46 6.82 -22.19
CA THR A 174 -0.19 7.43 -22.60
C THR A 174 0.58 7.86 -21.37
N MET A 175 1.85 7.52 -21.34
CA MET A 175 2.76 7.85 -20.24
C MET A 175 3.42 9.23 -20.48
N LEU A 176 3.99 9.82 -19.44
CA LEU A 176 4.79 11.05 -19.53
C LEU A 176 6.01 10.91 -20.45
N SER A 177 6.51 9.68 -20.63
CA SER A 177 7.56 9.35 -21.60
C SER A 177 7.10 9.48 -23.08
N GLY A 178 5.79 9.61 -23.32
CA GLY A 178 5.17 9.59 -24.64
C GLY A 178 4.79 8.19 -25.14
N LYS A 179 5.17 7.12 -24.44
CA LYS A 179 4.75 5.75 -24.80
C LYS A 179 3.25 5.61 -24.61
N THR A 180 2.60 4.93 -25.55
CA THR A 180 1.16 4.68 -25.53
C THR A 180 0.89 3.17 -25.56
N TYR A 181 -0.05 2.74 -24.73
CA TYR A 181 -0.52 1.36 -24.63
C TYR A 181 -2.00 1.33 -24.97
N THR A 182 -2.36 0.53 -25.99
CA THR A 182 -3.74 0.24 -26.33
C THR A 182 -4.13 -1.09 -25.71
N GLY A 183 -5.37 -1.20 -25.27
CA GLY A 183 -5.86 -2.41 -24.61
C GLY A 183 -7.36 -2.60 -24.80
N LYS A 184 -7.79 -3.87 -24.80
CA LYS A 184 -9.21 -4.20 -24.74
C LYS A 184 -9.75 -4.04 -23.34
N MET A 185 -8.93 -4.38 -22.32
CA MET A 185 -9.23 -4.24 -20.89
C MET A 185 -8.08 -3.57 -20.16
N PHE A 186 -8.40 -2.83 -19.10
CA PHE A 186 -7.46 -2.14 -18.24
C PHE A 186 -7.68 -2.54 -16.79
N ILE A 187 -6.58 -2.63 -16.03
CA ILE A 187 -6.60 -2.90 -14.58
C ILE A 187 -5.73 -1.84 -13.91
N ASP A 188 -6.32 -0.98 -13.07
CA ASP A 188 -5.56 -0.07 -12.21
C ASP A 188 -5.21 -0.79 -10.91
N ALA A 189 -3.96 -1.23 -10.82
CA ALA A 189 -3.42 -1.93 -9.66
C ALA A 189 -2.48 -1.06 -8.82
N THR A 190 -2.52 0.27 -8.98
CA THR A 190 -1.74 1.20 -8.17
C THR A 190 -2.37 1.44 -6.81
N TYR A 191 -1.57 1.86 -5.82
CA TYR A 191 -2.07 2.26 -4.50
C TYR A 191 -2.77 3.63 -4.52
N GLU A 192 -2.55 4.41 -5.57
CA GLU A 192 -3.06 5.78 -5.72
C GLU A 192 -4.35 5.87 -6.56
N GLY A 193 -4.62 4.90 -7.44
CA GLY A 193 -5.76 4.92 -8.35
C GLY A 193 -5.68 6.02 -9.42
N ASP A 194 -4.48 6.27 -9.94
CA ASP A 194 -4.28 7.36 -10.91
C ASP A 194 -4.95 7.09 -12.26
N LEU A 195 -4.97 5.85 -12.74
CA LEU A 195 -5.68 5.48 -13.97
C LEU A 195 -7.19 5.54 -13.77
N MET A 196 -7.69 5.07 -12.62
CA MET A 196 -9.09 5.14 -12.25
C MET A 196 -9.59 6.61 -12.29
N ALA A 197 -8.88 7.50 -11.59
CA ALA A 197 -9.23 8.92 -11.52
C ALA A 197 -9.14 9.60 -12.90
N ALA A 198 -8.06 9.37 -13.66
CA ALA A 198 -7.87 9.92 -14.99
C ALA A 198 -8.90 9.40 -16.02
N SER A 199 -9.53 8.26 -15.73
CA SER A 199 -10.62 7.70 -16.55
C SER A 199 -11.99 8.32 -16.26
N GLY A 200 -12.09 9.25 -15.27
CA GLY A 200 -13.34 9.89 -14.87
C GLY A 200 -14.26 9.00 -14.05
N VAL A 201 -13.69 8.06 -13.29
CA VAL A 201 -14.41 7.21 -12.35
C VAL A 201 -14.55 7.94 -11.02
N ASP A 202 -15.72 7.86 -10.40
CA ASP A 202 -15.96 8.45 -9.08
C ASP A 202 -15.12 7.78 -7.99
N TYR A 203 -14.59 8.58 -7.09
CA TYR A 203 -13.83 8.09 -5.91
C TYR A 203 -14.00 9.03 -4.72
N HIS A 204 -13.59 8.57 -3.56
CA HIS A 204 -13.51 9.33 -2.32
C HIS A 204 -12.07 9.39 -1.81
N VAL A 205 -11.71 10.50 -1.15
CA VAL A 205 -10.45 10.67 -0.40
C VAL A 205 -10.78 11.13 1.01
N GLY A 206 -10.13 10.53 2.01
CA GLY A 206 -10.40 10.83 3.41
C GLY A 206 -11.51 9.94 3.99
N ARG A 207 -12.09 10.38 5.10
CA ARG A 207 -13.07 9.59 5.87
C ARG A 207 -14.49 10.07 5.60
N GLU A 208 -15.39 9.16 5.25
CA GLU A 208 -16.82 9.46 5.19
C GLU A 208 -17.37 9.61 6.61
N ALA A 209 -18.41 10.45 6.78
CA ALA A 209 -19.13 10.49 8.06
C ALA A 209 -19.77 9.13 8.37
N ASN A 210 -19.83 8.75 9.65
CA ASN A 210 -20.49 7.51 10.10
C ASN A 210 -21.91 7.36 9.52
N SER A 211 -22.63 8.46 9.36
CA SER A 211 -24.01 8.48 8.85
C SER A 211 -24.13 8.12 7.36
N VAL A 212 -23.05 8.23 6.56
CA VAL A 212 -23.11 7.97 5.11
C VAL A 212 -23.50 6.52 4.83
N TYR A 213 -22.90 5.59 5.55
CA TYR A 213 -23.15 4.16 5.38
C TYR A 213 -23.72 3.49 6.64
N GLY A 214 -24.04 4.25 7.70
CA GLY A 214 -24.50 3.71 8.98
C GLY A 214 -23.42 2.91 9.70
N GLU A 215 -22.19 3.38 9.66
CA GLU A 215 -21.02 2.76 10.26
C GLU A 215 -20.74 3.31 11.66
N GLN A 216 -19.97 2.57 12.45
CA GLN A 216 -19.59 2.97 13.80
C GLN A 216 -18.20 3.62 13.84
N TRP A 217 -17.24 3.05 13.10
CA TRP A 217 -15.81 3.35 13.22
C TRP A 217 -15.27 4.23 12.10
N ASN A 218 -16.10 4.73 11.21
CA ASN A 218 -15.72 5.66 10.15
C ASN A 218 -15.66 7.12 10.69
N GLY A 219 -15.24 8.06 9.86
CA GLY A 219 -15.14 9.48 10.23
C GLY A 219 -14.14 9.77 11.35
N VAL A 220 -14.27 10.94 11.95
CA VAL A 220 -13.44 11.39 13.07
C VAL A 220 -13.78 10.59 14.33
N GLN A 221 -12.74 10.07 15.01
CA GLN A 221 -12.90 9.16 16.15
C GLN A 221 -12.24 9.72 17.43
N VAL A 222 -12.47 11.00 17.73
CA VAL A 222 -11.97 11.65 18.96
C VAL A 222 -12.41 10.88 20.20
N GLY A 223 -11.44 10.56 21.07
CA GLY A 223 -11.67 9.82 22.30
C GLY A 223 -11.65 8.30 22.17
N VAL A 224 -11.55 7.76 20.95
CA VAL A 224 -11.35 6.32 20.73
C VAL A 224 -9.86 6.01 20.82
N LEU A 225 -9.50 5.05 21.71
CA LEU A 225 -8.10 4.70 22.04
C LEU A 225 -7.96 3.17 22.01
N HIS A 226 -7.87 2.59 20.80
CA HIS A 226 -7.93 1.13 20.64
C HIS A 226 -6.58 0.44 20.84
N HIS A 227 -5.52 0.87 20.14
CA HIS A 227 -4.18 0.31 20.32
C HIS A 227 -3.35 1.15 21.32
N ARG A 228 -2.09 0.80 21.51
CA ARG A 228 -1.16 1.60 22.33
C ARG A 228 -0.47 2.73 21.56
N HIS A 229 -1.08 3.21 20.48
CA HIS A 229 -0.56 4.25 19.60
C HIS A 229 -1.06 5.65 19.98
N HIS A 230 -1.45 5.85 21.24
CA HIS A 230 -2.03 7.08 21.77
C HIS A 230 -1.33 7.53 23.06
N PHE A 231 -1.48 8.79 23.43
CA PHE A 231 -0.80 9.37 24.61
C PHE A 231 -1.38 8.92 25.96
N GLY A 232 -2.49 8.22 25.98
CA GLY A 232 -2.97 7.49 27.16
C GLY A 232 -2.18 6.21 27.47
N ALA A 233 -1.23 5.80 26.62
CA ALA A 233 -0.36 4.65 26.84
C ALA A 233 0.86 4.96 27.75
N VAL A 234 1.10 6.25 28.09
CA VAL A 234 2.17 6.70 29.01
C VAL A 234 1.58 7.09 30.37
N THR A 235 2.44 7.21 31.38
CA THR A 235 2.01 7.36 32.80
C THR A 235 1.52 8.75 33.17
N SER A 236 1.80 9.76 32.35
CA SER A 236 1.41 11.15 32.62
C SER A 236 1.06 11.90 31.32
N PRO A 237 0.11 12.83 31.38
CA PRO A 237 -0.20 13.70 30.24
C PRO A 237 1.01 14.51 29.81
N ILE A 238 1.15 14.71 28.50
CA ILE A 238 2.28 15.42 27.90
C ILE A 238 1.84 16.77 27.36
N SER A 239 2.56 17.83 27.76
CA SER A 239 2.34 19.18 27.23
C SER A 239 2.75 19.27 25.76
N PRO A 240 1.92 19.85 24.88
CA PRO A 240 2.24 20.07 23.47
C PRO A 240 3.14 21.29 23.22
N TYR A 241 3.37 22.13 24.21
CA TYR A 241 4.02 23.43 24.05
C TYR A 241 5.54 23.35 24.20
N VAL A 242 6.27 24.27 23.55
CA VAL A 242 7.75 24.34 23.61
C VAL A 242 8.21 24.44 25.05
N ILE A 243 7.64 25.38 25.84
CA ILE A 243 7.78 25.39 27.29
C ILE A 243 6.56 24.70 27.89
N PRO A 244 6.74 23.58 28.60
CA PRO A 244 5.62 22.84 29.18
C PRO A 244 4.67 23.72 30.00
N GLY A 245 3.38 23.66 29.66
CA GLY A 245 2.34 24.45 30.35
C GLY A 245 2.18 25.89 29.88
N ASP A 246 3.03 26.38 28.97
CA ASP A 246 2.93 27.76 28.44
C ASP A 246 2.49 27.76 26.96
N PRO A 247 1.20 27.99 26.64
CA PRO A 247 0.72 28.07 25.26
C PRO A 247 1.35 29.19 24.42
N LYS A 248 1.89 30.25 25.07
CA LYS A 248 2.53 31.38 24.37
C LYS A 248 3.91 31.02 23.83
N SER A 249 4.52 29.96 24.34
CA SER A 249 5.84 29.49 23.89
C SER A 249 5.80 28.82 22.49
N GLY A 250 4.62 28.59 21.91
CA GLY A 250 4.43 27.89 20.66
C GLY A 250 4.26 26.39 20.86
N VAL A 251 3.87 25.69 19.79
CA VAL A 251 3.58 24.25 19.78
C VAL A 251 4.77 23.48 19.23
N LEU A 252 5.07 22.33 19.81
CA LEU A 252 6.11 21.41 19.33
C LEU A 252 5.82 20.96 17.88
N PRO A 253 6.86 20.69 17.09
CA PRO A 253 6.69 20.12 15.76
C PRO A 253 5.80 18.87 15.76
N ARG A 254 5.11 18.64 14.64
CA ARG A 254 4.26 17.46 14.39
C ARG A 254 3.00 17.36 15.27
N ILE A 255 2.56 18.48 15.82
CA ILE A 255 1.28 18.61 16.53
C ILE A 255 0.43 19.65 15.80
N SER A 256 -0.78 19.27 15.41
CA SER A 256 -1.76 20.18 14.82
C SER A 256 -2.35 21.12 15.88
N THR A 257 -2.43 22.40 15.56
CA THR A 257 -3.18 23.39 16.34
C THR A 257 -4.65 23.49 15.95
N ASN A 258 -5.05 22.80 14.88
CA ASN A 258 -6.43 22.77 14.42
C ASN A 258 -7.30 21.88 15.33
N HIS A 259 -8.57 22.23 15.43
CA HIS A 259 -9.55 21.36 16.07
C HIS A 259 -9.60 20.00 15.38
N PRO A 260 -9.63 18.88 16.12
CA PRO A 260 -9.57 17.54 15.51
C PRO A 260 -10.78 17.17 14.66
N GLY A 261 -11.91 17.84 14.86
CA GLY A 261 -13.20 17.53 14.25
C GLY A 261 -14.22 17.07 15.28
N VAL A 262 -15.43 16.77 14.81
CA VAL A 262 -16.54 16.25 15.63
C VAL A 262 -16.62 14.74 15.43
N TYR A 263 -16.81 13.98 16.52
CA TYR A 263 -16.98 12.54 16.47
C TYR A 263 -17.98 12.10 15.40
N GLY A 264 -17.59 11.16 14.57
CA GLY A 264 -18.40 10.60 13.48
C GLY A 264 -18.56 11.49 12.25
N ALA A 265 -18.02 12.72 12.24
CA ALA A 265 -18.04 13.58 11.06
C ALA A 265 -16.99 13.12 10.03
N GLY A 266 -17.29 13.32 8.74
CA GLY A 266 -16.33 13.08 7.67
C GLY A 266 -15.26 14.17 7.56
N ASP A 267 -14.12 13.83 6.99
CA ASP A 267 -13.07 14.77 6.62
C ASP A 267 -12.25 14.26 5.41
N THR A 268 -11.30 15.07 4.94
CA THR A 268 -10.44 14.73 3.79
C THR A 268 -9.09 14.13 4.21
N LYS A 269 -8.93 13.79 5.50
CA LYS A 269 -7.66 13.29 6.02
C LYS A 269 -7.55 11.78 5.80
N VAL A 270 -6.34 11.33 5.52
CA VAL A 270 -6.01 9.90 5.35
C VAL A 270 -5.09 9.44 6.47
N GLN A 271 -5.07 8.14 6.74
CA GLN A 271 -4.20 7.50 7.72
C GLN A 271 -2.73 7.82 7.45
N ALA A 272 -1.93 7.93 8.50
CA ALA A 272 -0.50 8.19 8.40
C ALA A 272 0.21 7.13 7.55
N TYR A 273 1.19 7.57 6.76
CA TYR A 273 2.09 6.68 6.01
C TYR A 273 3.39 6.47 6.77
N CYS A 274 4.05 5.37 6.50
CA CYS A 274 5.42 5.09 6.90
C CYS A 274 6.09 4.15 5.89
N TYR A 275 7.42 4.11 5.90
CA TYR A 275 8.12 2.98 5.30
C TYR A 275 8.11 1.81 6.29
N ARG A 276 7.86 0.59 5.81
CA ARG A 276 8.07 -0.65 6.55
C ARG A 276 9.57 -0.99 6.43
N TYR A 277 10.38 -0.42 7.31
CA TYR A 277 11.83 -0.58 7.22
C TYR A 277 12.27 -1.92 7.81
N CYS A 278 13.20 -2.55 7.09
CA CYS A 278 13.90 -3.74 7.55
C CYS A 278 15.15 -3.32 8.33
N VAL A 279 15.41 -3.94 9.46
CA VAL A 279 16.67 -3.76 10.20
C VAL A 279 17.24 -5.12 10.60
N THR A 280 18.55 -5.17 10.84
CA THR A 280 19.27 -6.37 11.27
C THR A 280 20.20 -6.07 12.44
N ASP A 281 20.38 -7.06 13.31
CA ASP A 281 21.36 -7.03 14.42
C ASP A 281 22.64 -7.79 14.09
N VAL A 282 22.76 -8.36 12.88
CA VAL A 282 23.97 -9.05 12.40
C VAL A 282 25.05 -8.02 12.07
N PRO A 283 26.19 -7.97 12.80
CA PRO A 283 27.21 -6.93 12.61
C PRO A 283 27.77 -6.87 11.19
N GLU A 284 27.98 -8.03 10.53
CA GLU A 284 28.55 -8.15 9.20
C GLU A 284 27.59 -7.64 8.11
N ASN A 285 26.27 -7.78 8.35
CA ASN A 285 25.21 -7.35 7.43
C ASN A 285 24.68 -5.94 7.72
N ARG A 286 25.14 -5.30 8.79
CA ARG A 286 24.57 -4.06 9.30
C ARG A 286 25.23 -2.81 8.73
N ILE A 287 24.41 -1.83 8.34
CA ILE A 287 24.78 -0.43 8.09
C ILE A 287 24.25 0.36 9.29
N PRO A 288 25.11 1.02 10.10
CA PRO A 288 24.65 1.90 11.17
C PRO A 288 23.69 2.97 10.65
N PHE A 289 22.68 3.34 11.43
CA PHE A 289 21.69 4.35 10.99
C PHE A 289 22.37 5.66 10.59
N PRO A 290 22.31 6.05 9.31
CA PRO A 290 22.91 7.29 8.84
C PRO A 290 22.09 8.50 9.31
N ARG A 291 22.79 9.61 9.59
CA ARG A 291 22.12 10.89 9.75
C ARG A 291 21.59 11.35 8.39
N PRO A 292 20.27 11.51 8.21
CA PRO A 292 19.73 11.92 6.92
C PRO A 292 19.98 13.39 6.64
N ASP A 293 20.01 13.75 5.36
CA ASP A 293 19.99 15.15 4.95
C ASP A 293 18.71 15.82 5.45
N GLY A 294 18.83 17.07 5.92
CA GLY A 294 17.71 17.80 6.50
C GLY A 294 17.30 17.36 7.92
N TYR A 295 18.12 16.52 8.58
CA TYR A 295 17.87 16.12 9.96
C TYR A 295 17.84 17.31 10.91
N ASP A 296 16.73 17.43 11.66
CA ASP A 296 16.56 18.41 12.73
C ASP A 296 16.10 17.70 14.03
N PRO A 297 16.93 17.66 15.09
CA PRO A 297 16.59 16.99 16.35
C PRO A 297 15.35 17.57 17.04
N LYS A 298 14.97 18.82 16.76
CA LYS A 298 13.77 19.45 17.31
C LYS A 298 12.49 18.73 16.89
N GLN A 299 12.51 18.04 15.74
CA GLN A 299 11.38 17.25 15.26
C GLN A 299 11.01 16.10 16.19
N TYR A 300 11.92 15.68 17.07
CA TYR A 300 11.79 14.54 18.00
C TYR A 300 11.69 14.95 19.46
N GLU A 301 11.47 16.24 19.75
CA GLU A 301 11.33 16.75 21.12
C GLU A 301 10.17 16.07 21.87
N LEU A 302 9.06 15.86 21.15
CA LEU A 302 7.90 15.13 21.71
C LEU A 302 8.25 13.68 22.09
N LEU A 303 9.17 13.02 21.36
CA LEU A 303 9.62 11.66 21.68
C LEU A 303 10.39 11.63 23.00
N VAL A 304 11.23 12.64 23.28
CA VAL A 304 11.92 12.75 24.59
C VAL A 304 10.89 12.78 25.71
N ARG A 305 9.85 13.62 25.58
CA ARG A 305 8.78 13.70 26.58
C ARG A 305 7.99 12.39 26.72
N VAL A 306 7.87 11.62 25.66
CA VAL A 306 7.24 10.28 25.70
C VAL A 306 8.08 9.32 26.54
N TYR A 307 9.41 9.36 26.44
CA TYR A 307 10.30 8.58 27.31
C TYR A 307 10.26 9.06 28.76
N ASP A 308 10.28 10.36 28.99
CA ASP A 308 10.18 10.95 30.33
C ASP A 308 8.85 10.58 31.00
N ALA A 309 7.78 10.42 30.21
CA ALA A 309 6.47 9.91 30.66
C ALA A 309 6.40 8.39 30.79
N GLY A 310 7.53 7.66 30.72
CA GLY A 310 7.64 6.26 31.06
C GLY A 310 7.42 5.25 29.92
N TRP A 311 7.48 5.66 28.65
CA TRP A 311 7.38 4.74 27.52
C TRP A 311 8.58 3.77 27.47
N LYS A 312 8.31 2.45 27.30
CA LYS A 312 9.33 1.39 27.30
C LYS A 312 9.25 0.43 26.11
N GLU A 313 8.29 0.61 25.21
CA GLU A 313 7.98 -0.40 24.19
C GLU A 313 8.53 0.00 22.80
N THR A 314 9.67 0.69 22.74
CA THR A 314 10.28 1.18 21.48
C THR A 314 10.45 0.09 20.43
N PHE A 315 10.78 -1.12 20.84
CA PHE A 315 11.04 -2.27 19.97
C PHE A 315 9.84 -3.23 19.85
N GLY A 316 8.65 -2.83 20.35
CA GLY A 316 7.48 -3.69 20.42
C GLY A 316 6.95 -4.18 19.06
N LYS A 317 7.34 -3.50 17.97
CA LYS A 317 7.01 -3.84 16.59
C LYS A 317 8.24 -3.98 15.69
N PHE A 318 9.33 -4.48 16.24
CA PHE A 318 10.44 -5.05 15.48
C PHE A 318 10.13 -6.54 15.29
N ASP A 319 9.15 -6.82 14.41
CA ASP A 319 8.64 -8.17 14.21
C ASP A 319 9.68 -9.03 13.46
N PRO A 320 10.09 -10.19 14.02
CA PRO A 320 11.19 -10.97 13.47
C PRO A 320 10.80 -11.63 12.14
N ILE A 321 11.64 -11.45 11.14
CA ILE A 321 11.62 -12.16 9.86
C ILE A 321 12.91 -12.99 9.73
N PRO A 322 13.06 -13.90 8.75
CA PRO A 322 14.25 -14.75 8.65
C PRO A 322 15.57 -13.98 8.61
N ASN A 323 16.65 -14.66 8.95
CA ASN A 323 18.02 -14.18 8.86
C ASN A 323 18.35 -12.99 9.78
N HIS A 324 17.83 -13.00 11.02
CA HIS A 324 18.05 -11.94 12.01
C HIS A 324 17.68 -10.55 11.50
N LYS A 325 16.58 -10.48 10.77
CA LYS A 325 15.99 -9.23 10.29
C LYS A 325 14.62 -8.98 10.92
N THR A 326 14.09 -7.79 10.70
CA THR A 326 12.75 -7.41 11.16
C THR A 326 11.96 -6.79 10.04
N ASP A 327 10.65 -6.97 10.09
CA ASP A 327 9.68 -6.03 9.54
C ASP A 327 9.33 -5.06 10.67
N SER A 328 9.70 -3.79 10.53
CA SER A 328 9.50 -2.80 11.59
C SER A 328 8.34 -1.89 11.26
N ASN A 329 7.35 -1.88 12.17
CA ASN A 329 6.13 -1.08 12.05
C ASN A 329 6.09 0.03 13.10
N ASN A 330 5.09 0.91 13.00
CA ASN A 330 4.82 1.92 14.01
C ASN A 330 4.43 1.27 15.34
N HIS A 331 4.88 1.85 16.45
CA HIS A 331 4.45 1.48 17.79
C HIS A 331 4.61 2.64 18.77
N GLY A 332 3.57 2.88 19.58
CA GLY A 332 3.58 3.91 20.60
C GLY A 332 3.02 5.28 20.17
N PRO A 333 2.94 6.22 21.13
CA PRO A 333 2.34 7.54 20.92
C PRO A 333 3.09 8.40 19.90
N PHE A 334 4.42 8.27 19.86
CA PHE A 334 5.28 8.88 18.86
C PHE A 334 6.15 7.80 18.23
N SER A 335 5.93 7.53 16.95
CA SER A 335 6.46 6.37 16.25
C SER A 335 6.99 6.71 14.86
N SER A 336 7.24 5.68 14.05
CA SER A 336 7.64 5.81 12.66
C SER A 336 6.53 6.34 11.75
N ASP A 337 5.26 6.33 12.17
CA ASP A 337 4.16 6.97 11.42
C ASP A 337 4.31 8.49 11.41
N ASN A 338 4.40 9.08 10.22
CA ASN A 338 4.53 10.53 10.04
C ASN A 338 3.13 11.19 9.98
N ILE A 339 2.46 11.22 11.12
CA ILE A 339 1.05 11.60 11.26
C ILE A 339 0.81 13.03 10.76
N GLY A 340 -0.12 13.19 9.81
CA GLY A 340 -0.56 14.49 9.30
C GLY A 340 0.27 15.07 8.15
N PHE A 341 1.27 14.34 7.64
CA PHE A 341 2.16 14.83 6.57
C PHE A 341 1.86 14.26 5.18
N ASN A 342 0.74 13.57 5.00
CA ASN A 342 0.36 12.89 3.77
C ASN A 342 -1.05 13.20 3.27
N TYR A 343 -1.76 14.19 3.85
CA TYR A 343 -3.17 14.44 3.49
C TYR A 343 -3.36 14.84 2.04
N ASP A 344 -2.41 15.56 1.45
CA ASP A 344 -2.46 15.97 0.05
C ASP A 344 -1.92 14.90 -0.92
N TYR A 345 -1.26 13.84 -0.43
CA TYR A 345 -0.64 12.82 -1.27
C TYR A 345 -1.58 12.21 -2.33
N PRO A 346 -2.83 11.83 -2.03
CA PRO A 346 -3.71 11.21 -3.01
C PRO A 346 -3.95 12.08 -4.25
N GLU A 347 -4.11 13.40 -4.07
CA GLU A 347 -4.42 14.36 -5.14
C GLU A 347 -3.19 15.15 -5.64
N ALA A 348 -2.04 14.99 -4.99
CA ALA A 348 -0.83 15.73 -5.30
C ALA A 348 -0.28 15.44 -6.70
N SER A 349 0.42 16.42 -7.29
CA SER A 349 1.26 16.18 -8.49
C SER A 349 2.35 15.15 -8.18
N TYR A 350 2.94 14.56 -9.20
CA TYR A 350 4.05 13.63 -9.02
C TYR A 350 5.26 14.28 -8.31
N GLU A 351 5.53 15.56 -8.59
CA GLU A 351 6.58 16.33 -7.90
C GLU A 351 6.28 16.46 -6.42
N ARG A 352 5.03 16.83 -6.08
CA ARG A 352 4.61 17.00 -4.69
C ARG A 352 4.59 15.65 -3.94
N ARG A 353 4.17 14.56 -4.59
CA ARG A 353 4.28 13.22 -4.01
C ARG A 353 5.73 12.86 -3.68
N ARG A 354 6.69 13.16 -4.58
CA ARG A 354 8.12 12.94 -4.30
C ARG A 354 8.64 13.77 -3.12
N GLU A 355 8.14 14.99 -2.93
CA GLU A 355 8.46 15.81 -1.75
C GLU A 355 7.94 15.16 -0.46
N ILE A 356 6.69 14.71 -0.47
CA ILE A 356 6.08 13.99 0.66
C ILE A 356 6.87 12.71 0.98
N LEU A 357 7.29 11.95 -0.03
CA LEU A 357 8.10 10.75 0.16
C LEU A 357 9.45 11.09 0.82
N ARG A 358 10.15 12.14 0.35
CA ARG A 358 11.41 12.60 0.98
C ARG A 358 11.21 13.06 2.42
N GLU A 359 10.12 13.78 2.72
CA GLU A 359 9.78 14.19 4.07
C GLU A 359 9.59 12.97 5.00
N HIS A 360 8.88 11.95 4.53
CA HIS A 360 8.68 10.70 5.29
C HIS A 360 9.98 9.93 5.50
N GLU A 361 10.82 9.84 4.47
CA GLU A 361 12.13 9.21 4.55
C GLU A 361 13.05 9.94 5.55
N THR A 362 13.16 11.27 5.43
CA THR A 362 13.95 12.10 6.36
C THR A 362 13.46 11.95 7.79
N TYR A 363 12.13 12.00 7.99
CA TYR A 363 11.54 11.80 9.31
C TYR A 363 11.89 10.44 9.92
N GLN A 364 11.68 9.35 9.19
CA GLN A 364 11.89 8.02 9.74
C GLN A 364 13.36 7.67 9.93
N LYS A 365 14.22 7.99 8.95
CA LYS A 365 15.68 7.84 9.11
C LYS A 365 16.20 8.68 10.27
N GLY A 366 15.69 9.90 10.40
CA GLY A 366 16.02 10.81 11.51
C GLY A 366 15.53 10.27 12.86
N TRP A 367 14.36 9.63 12.92
CA TRP A 367 13.83 8.98 14.11
C TRP A 367 14.74 7.84 14.59
N LEU A 368 15.19 6.97 13.67
CA LEU A 368 16.15 5.91 13.97
C LEU A 368 17.49 6.46 14.45
N TYR A 369 18.02 7.47 13.73
CA TYR A 369 19.27 8.13 14.09
C TYR A 369 19.17 8.82 15.45
N PHE A 370 18.07 9.52 15.73
CA PHE A 370 17.83 10.22 17.00
C PHE A 370 17.84 9.25 18.18
N ILE A 371 17.11 8.14 18.10
CA ILE A 371 17.09 7.15 19.19
C ILE A 371 18.46 6.53 19.42
N ALA A 372 19.22 6.29 18.35
CA ALA A 372 20.56 5.71 18.46
C ALA A 372 21.63 6.66 19.01
N ASN A 373 21.47 8.00 18.86
CA ASN A 373 22.58 8.93 19.06
C ASN A 373 22.29 10.12 19.99
N ASP A 374 21.02 10.53 20.19
CA ASP A 374 20.72 11.72 21.00
C ASP A 374 20.94 11.43 22.50
N PRO A 375 21.72 12.27 23.23
CA PRO A 375 22.07 12.03 24.63
C PRO A 375 20.87 12.06 25.61
N ARG A 376 19.72 12.60 25.18
CA ARG A 376 18.48 12.67 25.97
C ARG A 376 17.68 11.37 25.96
N ILE A 377 18.00 10.43 25.06
CA ILE A 377 17.37 9.11 25.01
C ILE A 377 17.86 8.27 26.20
N PRO A 378 16.98 7.49 26.87
CA PRO A 378 17.39 6.56 27.93
C PRO A 378 18.52 5.65 27.46
N LYS A 379 19.54 5.48 28.28
CA LYS A 379 20.80 4.81 27.89
C LYS A 379 20.62 3.35 27.48
N ASP A 380 19.69 2.65 28.11
CA ASP A 380 19.33 1.28 27.76
C ASP A 380 18.64 1.20 26.38
N VAL A 381 17.74 2.13 26.07
CA VAL A 381 17.08 2.24 24.76
C VAL A 381 18.10 2.59 23.68
N GLN A 382 18.98 3.57 23.95
CA GLN A 382 20.03 3.98 23.02
C GLN A 382 20.97 2.81 22.72
N ALA A 383 21.46 2.11 23.74
CA ALA A 383 22.34 0.95 23.58
C ALA A 383 21.66 -0.21 22.85
N ALA A 384 20.35 -0.41 23.07
CA ALA A 384 19.57 -1.41 22.35
C ALA A 384 19.41 -1.02 20.87
N MET A 385 19.11 0.26 20.56
CA MET A 385 18.97 0.74 19.18
C MET A 385 20.29 0.66 18.40
N GLN A 386 21.44 0.91 19.05
CA GLN A 386 22.76 0.81 18.41
C GLN A 386 23.16 -0.61 18.00
N LYS A 387 22.44 -1.64 18.47
CA LYS A 387 22.63 -3.02 18.00
C LYS A 387 22.01 -3.25 16.63
N TRP A 388 21.04 -2.44 16.24
CA TRP A 388 20.33 -2.51 14.96
C TRP A 388 20.95 -1.59 13.90
N GLY A 389 20.69 -1.90 12.64
CA GLY A 389 21.02 -1.06 11.50
C GLY A 389 20.32 -1.55 10.24
N LEU A 390 20.47 -0.81 9.14
CA LEU A 390 19.92 -1.20 7.86
C LEU A 390 20.66 -2.41 7.29
N PRO A 391 19.99 -3.38 6.65
CA PRO A 391 20.64 -4.56 6.11
C PRO A 391 21.35 -4.27 4.78
N LYS A 392 22.56 -4.75 4.60
CA LYS A 392 23.34 -4.61 3.35
C LYS A 392 22.77 -5.45 2.21
N ASP A 393 22.04 -6.50 2.54
CA ASP A 393 21.50 -7.48 1.58
C ASP A 393 20.05 -7.25 1.18
N GLU A 394 19.37 -6.24 1.77
CA GLU A 394 18.07 -5.76 1.35
C GLU A 394 18.17 -4.38 0.69
N PHE A 395 17.29 -4.08 -0.28
CA PHE A 395 17.21 -2.77 -0.94
C PHE A 395 18.58 -2.21 -1.34
N LYS A 396 19.38 -3.05 -1.99
CA LYS A 396 20.82 -2.80 -2.27
C LYS A 396 21.07 -1.55 -3.09
N ASP A 397 20.16 -1.22 -3.98
CA ASP A 397 20.18 -0.03 -4.84
C ASP A 397 19.68 1.23 -4.15
N ASN A 398 19.15 1.12 -2.92
CA ASN A 398 18.66 2.24 -2.10
C ASN A 398 19.29 2.28 -0.69
N GLY A 399 20.51 1.74 -0.54
CA GLY A 399 21.27 1.84 0.71
C GLY A 399 20.62 1.12 1.91
N GLY A 400 19.91 0.04 1.67
CA GLY A 400 19.20 -0.74 2.70
C GLY A 400 17.85 -0.14 3.11
N TRP A 401 17.37 0.91 2.41
CA TRP A 401 16.10 1.57 2.70
C TRP A 401 15.00 1.14 1.72
N PRO A 402 13.77 0.86 2.20
CA PRO A 402 12.67 0.46 1.33
C PRO A 402 12.37 1.48 0.22
N HIS A 403 12.05 1.01 -0.98
CA HIS A 403 11.65 1.87 -2.09
C HIS A 403 10.15 2.14 -2.16
N GLN A 404 9.34 1.36 -1.42
CA GLN A 404 7.89 1.54 -1.36
C GLN A 404 7.46 2.09 -0.02
N ILE A 405 6.82 3.27 0.00
CA ILE A 405 6.12 3.75 1.18
C ILE A 405 4.81 2.98 1.37
N TYR A 406 4.39 2.75 2.59
CA TYR A 406 3.08 2.18 2.89
C TYR A 406 1.98 3.23 2.67
N VAL A 407 1.45 3.27 1.46
CA VAL A 407 0.20 3.99 1.15
C VAL A 407 -0.95 3.17 1.71
N ARG A 408 -1.32 3.44 2.97
CA ARG A 408 -2.39 2.69 3.65
C ARG A 408 -3.75 2.90 3.05
N GLU A 409 -4.00 4.09 2.53
CA GLU A 409 -5.13 4.44 1.69
C GLU A 409 -4.80 5.71 0.88
N ALA A 410 -5.41 5.85 -0.29
CA ALA A 410 -5.38 7.06 -1.07
C ALA A 410 -6.79 7.35 -1.60
N ARG A 411 -7.02 7.24 -2.90
CA ARG A 411 -8.36 7.23 -3.46
C ARG A 411 -9.02 5.88 -3.22
N ARG A 412 -10.29 5.86 -2.89
CA ARG A 412 -11.12 4.65 -2.88
C ARG A 412 -12.25 4.85 -3.89
N MET A 413 -12.41 3.91 -4.82
CA MET A 413 -13.46 3.97 -5.85
C MET A 413 -14.86 4.10 -5.22
N ILE A 414 -15.76 4.84 -5.85
CA ILE A 414 -17.20 4.76 -5.62
C ILE A 414 -17.78 3.96 -6.79
N GLY A 415 -17.67 2.65 -6.71
CA GLY A 415 -17.99 1.70 -7.77
C GLY A 415 -19.45 1.28 -7.82
N HIS A 416 -19.69 0.14 -8.48
CA HIS A 416 -21.01 -0.46 -8.60
C HIS A 416 -21.56 -0.91 -7.24
N TYR A 417 -20.70 -1.33 -6.32
CA TYR A 417 -21.00 -1.66 -4.93
C TYR A 417 -19.92 -1.09 -4.01
N VAL A 418 -20.30 -0.54 -2.86
CA VAL A 418 -19.36 -0.05 -1.85
C VAL A 418 -19.34 -1.03 -0.68
N MET A 419 -18.20 -1.65 -0.43
CA MET A 419 -17.95 -2.45 0.79
C MET A 419 -17.89 -1.53 2.00
N THR A 420 -18.56 -1.90 3.07
CA THR A 420 -18.65 -1.12 4.30
C THR A 420 -18.39 -1.98 5.54
N GLU A 421 -18.32 -1.36 6.70
CA GLU A 421 -18.25 -2.06 7.99
C GLU A 421 -19.38 -3.10 8.16
N ASN A 422 -20.53 -2.86 7.52
CA ASN A 422 -21.70 -3.72 7.68
C ASN A 422 -21.49 -5.13 7.09
N GLU A 423 -20.77 -5.28 5.97
CA GLU A 423 -20.39 -6.60 5.43
C GLU A 423 -19.35 -7.27 6.33
N LEU A 424 -18.36 -6.53 6.82
CA LEU A 424 -17.29 -7.05 7.68
C LEU A 424 -17.85 -7.58 9.02
N LEU A 425 -18.89 -6.93 9.52
CA LEU A 425 -19.61 -7.31 10.72
C LEU A 425 -20.79 -8.25 10.46
N LYS A 426 -20.99 -8.69 9.20
CA LYS A 426 -22.11 -9.57 8.77
C LYS A 426 -23.49 -9.03 9.13
N LYS A 427 -23.62 -7.71 9.24
CA LYS A 427 -24.92 -7.02 9.40
C LYS A 427 -25.69 -7.00 8.08
N ARG A 428 -25.01 -7.10 6.96
CA ARG A 428 -25.54 -7.13 5.60
C ARG A 428 -24.83 -8.23 4.80
N PRO A 429 -25.53 -9.05 3.99
CA PRO A 429 -24.89 -10.03 3.13
C PRO A 429 -24.11 -9.35 2.00
N THR A 430 -23.01 -9.95 1.60
CA THR A 430 -22.19 -9.49 0.47
C THR A 430 -22.70 -10.14 -0.81
N PRO A 431 -23.07 -9.39 -1.85
CA PRO A 431 -23.47 -9.96 -3.13
C PRO A 431 -22.25 -10.43 -3.93
N GLU A 432 -22.42 -11.49 -4.73
CA GLU A 432 -21.49 -11.89 -5.80
C GLU A 432 -20.01 -11.92 -5.35
N SER A 433 -19.72 -12.79 -4.38
CA SER A 433 -18.36 -12.94 -3.83
C SER A 433 -17.32 -13.26 -4.90
N VAL A 434 -16.21 -12.53 -4.90
CA VAL A 434 -15.03 -12.74 -5.77
C VAL A 434 -13.76 -13.04 -4.99
N GLY A 435 -13.85 -13.12 -3.68
CA GLY A 435 -12.75 -13.42 -2.76
C GLY A 435 -13.17 -13.13 -1.33
N MET A 436 -12.27 -13.40 -0.39
CA MET A 436 -12.53 -13.20 1.02
C MET A 436 -11.44 -12.36 1.68
N GLY A 437 -11.84 -11.55 2.68
CA GLY A 437 -10.98 -10.93 3.66
C GLY A 437 -11.24 -11.52 5.05
N SER A 438 -10.31 -11.32 5.98
CA SER A 438 -10.49 -11.81 7.35
C SER A 438 -9.63 -11.10 8.39
N TYR A 439 -8.89 -10.06 7.97
CA TYR A 439 -8.11 -9.27 8.90
C TYR A 439 -9.03 -8.42 9.78
N THR A 440 -8.54 -8.01 10.95
CA THR A 440 -9.26 -7.04 11.79
C THR A 440 -9.44 -5.71 11.06
N ILE A 441 -10.44 -4.94 11.43
CA ILE A 441 -10.53 -3.54 11.01
C ILE A 441 -9.36 -2.81 11.66
N ASP A 442 -8.47 -2.25 10.84
CA ASP A 442 -7.22 -1.62 11.26
C ASP A 442 -7.01 -0.30 10.52
N SER A 443 -7.26 0.81 11.22
CA SER A 443 -6.93 2.16 10.77
C SER A 443 -5.84 2.72 11.65
N HIS A 444 -4.85 3.38 11.05
CA HIS A 444 -3.78 4.05 11.77
C HIS A 444 -4.15 5.48 12.15
N ASN A 445 -3.36 6.08 13.05
CA ASN A 445 -3.54 7.48 13.44
C ASN A 445 -3.66 8.39 12.21
N VAL A 446 -4.67 9.23 12.22
CA VAL A 446 -4.92 10.22 11.18
C VAL A 446 -4.35 11.56 11.57
N GLN A 447 -4.47 11.97 12.82
CA GLN A 447 -3.97 13.26 13.29
C GLN A 447 -3.42 13.20 14.70
N ARG A 448 -2.56 14.19 15.02
CA ARG A 448 -2.08 14.49 16.37
C ARG A 448 -2.50 15.90 16.73
N TYR A 449 -3.19 16.08 17.84
CA TYR A 449 -3.86 17.32 18.19
C TYR A 449 -3.70 17.68 19.67
N ILE A 450 -4.16 18.87 20.05
CA ILE A 450 -4.19 19.35 21.42
C ILE A 450 -5.60 19.14 21.97
N THR A 451 -5.70 18.40 23.09
CA THR A 451 -7.00 18.17 23.76
C THR A 451 -7.51 19.46 24.44
N PRO A 452 -8.79 19.55 24.79
CA PRO A 452 -9.33 20.70 25.53
C PRO A 452 -8.61 20.97 26.86
N GLU A 453 -8.03 19.94 27.48
CA GLU A 453 -7.25 20.03 28.73
C GLU A 453 -5.82 20.52 28.50
N GLY A 454 -5.41 20.78 27.24
CA GLY A 454 -4.09 21.27 26.89
C GLY A 454 -3.01 20.20 26.81
N HIS A 455 -3.37 18.96 26.53
CA HIS A 455 -2.46 17.83 26.36
C HIS A 455 -2.40 17.36 24.92
N VAL A 456 -1.30 16.72 24.52
CA VAL A 456 -1.21 16.11 23.18
C VAL A 456 -1.95 14.76 23.13
N GLN A 457 -2.65 14.50 22.03
CA GLN A 457 -3.30 13.20 21.75
C GLN A 457 -3.27 12.87 20.26
N ASN A 458 -3.24 11.57 19.95
CA ASN A 458 -3.45 11.05 18.61
C ASN A 458 -4.93 10.67 18.41
N GLU A 459 -5.39 10.66 17.16
CA GLU A 459 -6.76 10.31 16.78
C GLU A 459 -6.77 9.54 15.46
N GLY A 460 -7.72 8.61 15.32
CA GLY A 460 -8.00 7.85 14.09
C GLY A 460 -7.46 6.43 14.09
N ASP A 461 -6.78 6.00 15.14
CA ASP A 461 -6.28 4.63 15.31
C ASP A 461 -7.43 3.71 15.77
N ILE A 462 -7.92 2.88 14.84
CA ILE A 462 -9.01 1.95 15.07
C ILE A 462 -8.53 0.52 14.95
N GLY A 463 -8.73 -0.26 16.01
CA GLY A 463 -8.57 -1.72 16.02
C GLY A 463 -9.86 -2.36 16.47
N ALA A 464 -10.65 -2.90 15.56
CA ALA A 464 -11.90 -3.55 15.87
C ALA A 464 -11.99 -4.93 15.20
N PRO A 465 -12.53 -5.96 15.88
CA PRO A 465 -12.66 -7.28 15.28
C PRO A 465 -13.72 -7.26 14.18
N THR A 466 -13.48 -8.03 13.11
CA THR A 466 -14.54 -8.46 12.19
C THR A 466 -15.30 -9.63 12.80
N MET A 467 -16.48 -9.95 12.26
CA MET A 467 -17.23 -11.16 12.64
C MET A 467 -16.67 -12.43 11.98
N GLY A 468 -15.34 -12.55 11.93
CA GLY A 468 -14.60 -13.58 11.22
C GLY A 468 -14.44 -13.26 9.72
N PRO A 469 -14.05 -14.25 8.89
CA PRO A 469 -13.91 -14.04 7.46
C PRO A 469 -15.21 -13.55 6.81
N TYR A 470 -15.06 -12.63 5.84
CA TYR A 470 -16.17 -12.03 5.10
C TYR A 470 -15.88 -12.07 3.59
N GLU A 471 -16.91 -12.09 2.80
CA GLU A 471 -16.84 -12.07 1.35
C GLU A 471 -16.59 -10.63 0.83
N ILE A 472 -15.98 -10.52 -0.36
CA ILE A 472 -15.76 -9.23 -1.06
C ILE A 472 -16.57 -9.26 -2.34
N ALA A 473 -17.41 -8.24 -2.54
CA ALA A 473 -18.33 -8.14 -3.64
C ALA A 473 -17.64 -7.86 -4.98
N TYR A 474 -18.09 -8.49 -6.06
CA TYR A 474 -17.66 -8.19 -7.43
C TYR A 474 -17.80 -6.70 -7.76
N GLY A 475 -18.96 -6.12 -7.43
CA GLY A 475 -19.27 -4.72 -7.70
C GLY A 475 -18.30 -3.72 -7.07
N SER A 476 -17.46 -4.14 -6.10
CA SER A 476 -16.41 -3.31 -5.52
C SER A 476 -15.16 -3.20 -6.38
N LEU A 477 -15.00 -4.05 -7.39
CA LEU A 477 -13.87 -4.04 -8.33
C LEU A 477 -14.13 -3.23 -9.60
N VAL A 478 -15.38 -2.86 -9.88
CA VAL A 478 -15.80 -2.25 -11.15
C VAL A 478 -16.43 -0.87 -10.92
N PRO A 479 -16.17 0.10 -11.82
CA PRO A 479 -16.81 1.41 -11.81
C PRO A 479 -18.33 1.31 -11.94
N LYS A 480 -19.04 2.39 -11.63
CA LYS A 480 -20.45 2.52 -11.98
C LYS A 480 -20.63 2.40 -13.50
N LYS A 481 -21.74 1.81 -13.92
CA LYS A 481 -22.09 1.65 -15.35
C LYS A 481 -22.05 3.00 -16.06
N GLY A 482 -21.40 3.06 -17.22
CA GLY A 482 -21.24 4.28 -18.03
C GLY A 482 -20.04 5.15 -17.67
N GLN A 483 -19.31 4.89 -16.57
CA GLN A 483 -18.08 5.61 -16.26
C GLN A 483 -16.88 4.99 -16.97
N ALA A 484 -16.65 3.68 -16.80
CA ALA A 484 -15.65 2.93 -17.55
C ALA A 484 -16.10 1.49 -17.72
N ASP A 485 -16.27 1.05 -18.98
CA ASP A 485 -16.85 -0.25 -19.31
C ASP A 485 -15.82 -1.37 -19.46
N ASN A 486 -14.52 -1.04 -19.31
CA ASN A 486 -13.41 -1.98 -19.48
C ASN A 486 -12.27 -1.73 -18.47
N LEU A 487 -12.60 -1.23 -17.27
CA LEU A 487 -11.64 -0.95 -16.20
C LEU A 487 -11.97 -1.77 -14.96
N PHE A 488 -10.95 -2.36 -14.35
CA PHE A 488 -10.98 -2.97 -13.01
C PHE A 488 -10.05 -2.22 -12.05
N VAL A 489 -10.41 -2.18 -10.77
CA VAL A 489 -9.68 -1.47 -9.71
C VAL A 489 -9.57 -2.36 -8.47
N PRO A 490 -8.61 -3.33 -8.43
CA PRO A 490 -8.51 -4.29 -7.34
C PRO A 490 -7.79 -3.77 -6.10
N VAL A 491 -7.10 -2.63 -6.16
CA VAL A 491 -6.33 -2.05 -5.03
C VAL A 491 -7.06 -0.85 -4.43
N CYS A 492 -7.35 0.18 -5.20
CA CYS A 492 -8.19 1.31 -4.78
C CYS A 492 -9.69 0.93 -4.82
N VAL A 493 -10.00 -0.24 -4.29
CA VAL A 493 -11.30 -0.90 -4.34
C VAL A 493 -12.40 -0.03 -3.74
N SER A 494 -13.63 -0.23 -4.25
CA SER A 494 -14.79 0.51 -3.76
C SER A 494 -15.17 0.07 -2.35
N SER A 495 -14.80 0.89 -1.38
CA SER A 495 -15.08 0.66 0.04
C SER A 495 -15.08 1.95 0.83
N SER A 496 -15.73 1.96 1.99
CA SER A 496 -15.57 3.03 2.98
C SER A 496 -14.14 3.03 3.56
N HIS A 497 -13.73 4.16 4.15
CA HIS A 497 -12.43 4.27 4.83
C HIS A 497 -12.21 3.13 5.81
N ILE A 498 -13.20 2.84 6.65
CA ILE A 498 -13.01 1.87 7.73
C ILE A 498 -13.06 0.42 7.23
N ALA A 499 -13.87 0.11 6.23
CA ALA A 499 -13.87 -1.21 5.60
C ALA A 499 -12.55 -1.48 4.86
N PHE A 500 -12.00 -0.44 4.21
CA PHE A 500 -10.70 -0.52 3.56
C PHE A 500 -9.60 -0.92 4.54
N GLY A 501 -9.68 -0.49 5.81
CA GLY A 501 -8.74 -0.88 6.87
C GLY A 501 -8.57 -2.39 7.06
N SER A 502 -9.57 -3.20 6.70
CA SER A 502 -9.50 -4.67 6.71
C SER A 502 -9.22 -5.28 5.33
N ILE A 503 -9.70 -4.64 4.25
CA ILE A 503 -9.57 -5.17 2.88
C ILE A 503 -8.15 -4.98 2.33
N ARG A 504 -7.46 -3.90 2.69
CA ARG A 504 -6.17 -3.44 2.14
C ARG A 504 -4.95 -4.34 2.43
N MET A 505 -5.16 -5.60 2.73
CA MET A 505 -4.07 -6.55 3.01
C MET A 505 -3.50 -7.12 1.72
N GLU A 506 -2.17 -7.24 1.63
CA GLU A 506 -1.48 -7.71 0.42
C GLU A 506 -1.99 -9.06 -0.10
N PRO A 507 -2.28 -10.09 0.75
CA PRO A 507 -2.89 -11.33 0.26
C PRO A 507 -4.26 -11.09 -0.39
N VAL A 508 -5.04 -10.15 0.13
CA VAL A 508 -6.36 -9.80 -0.41
C VAL A 508 -6.22 -9.07 -1.74
N PHE A 509 -5.27 -8.15 -1.87
CA PHE A 509 -4.97 -7.50 -3.14
C PHE A 509 -4.60 -8.51 -4.24
N MET A 510 -3.80 -9.54 -3.92
CA MET A 510 -3.50 -10.62 -4.86
C MET A 510 -4.75 -11.42 -5.25
N ILE A 511 -5.64 -11.72 -4.29
CA ILE A 511 -6.94 -12.37 -4.55
C ILE A 511 -7.78 -11.52 -5.52
N LEU A 512 -7.92 -10.23 -5.23
CA LEU A 512 -8.73 -9.31 -6.05
C LEU A 512 -8.10 -9.07 -7.43
N GLY A 513 -6.78 -9.03 -7.53
CA GLY A 513 -6.04 -8.96 -8.79
C GLY A 513 -6.34 -10.16 -9.71
N GLN A 514 -6.31 -11.38 -9.15
CA GLN A 514 -6.67 -12.60 -9.88
C GLN A 514 -8.13 -12.55 -10.34
N SER A 515 -9.04 -12.16 -9.47
CA SER A 515 -10.48 -12.11 -9.77
C SER A 515 -10.79 -11.03 -10.81
N ALA A 516 -10.17 -9.86 -10.73
CA ALA A 516 -10.30 -8.79 -11.71
C ALA A 516 -9.84 -9.24 -13.11
N ALA A 517 -8.69 -9.92 -13.20
CA ALA A 517 -8.17 -10.41 -14.47
C ALA A 517 -9.05 -11.51 -15.07
N THR A 518 -9.56 -12.45 -14.25
CA THR A 518 -10.50 -13.48 -14.69
C THR A 518 -11.75 -12.85 -15.30
N ALA A 519 -12.34 -11.89 -14.60
CA ALA A 519 -13.53 -11.17 -15.07
C ALA A 519 -13.24 -10.32 -16.31
N ALA A 520 -12.06 -9.68 -16.40
CA ALA A 520 -11.64 -8.91 -17.56
C ALA A 520 -11.57 -9.77 -18.83
N VAL A 521 -11.00 -10.97 -18.73
CA VAL A 521 -10.95 -11.93 -19.85
C VAL A 521 -12.34 -12.38 -20.25
N MET A 522 -13.21 -12.70 -19.28
CA MET A 522 -14.59 -13.10 -19.56
C MET A 522 -15.41 -12.00 -20.24
N ALA A 523 -15.28 -10.73 -19.76
CA ALA A 523 -15.94 -9.58 -20.36
C ALA A 523 -15.48 -9.35 -21.80
N MET A 524 -14.16 -9.43 -22.03
CA MET A 524 -13.56 -9.27 -23.35
C MET A 524 -14.03 -10.36 -24.33
N ASP A 525 -13.98 -11.63 -23.94
CA ASP A 525 -14.35 -12.75 -24.79
C ASP A 525 -15.85 -12.79 -25.13
N SER A 526 -16.67 -12.22 -24.24
CA SER A 526 -18.12 -12.07 -24.45
C SER A 526 -18.52 -10.75 -25.12
N GLY A 527 -17.58 -9.80 -25.29
CA GLY A 527 -17.86 -8.48 -25.88
C GLY A 527 -18.79 -7.59 -25.05
N ILE A 528 -18.80 -7.77 -23.71
CA ILE A 528 -19.69 -7.06 -22.78
C ILE A 528 -18.91 -6.06 -21.90
N ALA A 529 -19.65 -5.17 -21.23
CA ALA A 529 -19.07 -4.30 -20.21
C ALA A 529 -18.66 -5.10 -18.96
N VAL A 530 -17.67 -4.62 -18.24
CA VAL A 530 -17.18 -5.26 -17.00
C VAL A 530 -18.29 -5.40 -15.95
N GLN A 531 -19.26 -4.49 -15.93
CA GLN A 531 -20.41 -4.52 -15.02
C GLN A 531 -21.46 -5.60 -15.37
N ASP A 532 -21.37 -6.17 -16.55
CA ASP A 532 -22.35 -7.15 -17.08
C ASP A 532 -21.80 -8.61 -17.06
N VAL A 533 -20.64 -8.83 -16.43
CA VAL A 533 -20.05 -10.19 -16.31
C VAL A 533 -20.98 -11.09 -15.50
N PRO A 534 -21.39 -12.25 -16.05
CA PRO A 534 -22.29 -13.16 -15.34
C PRO A 534 -21.63 -13.74 -14.08
N SER A 535 -22.13 -13.37 -12.90
CA SER A 535 -21.53 -13.72 -11.60
C SER A 535 -21.42 -15.23 -11.36
N ALA A 536 -22.41 -16.02 -11.79
CA ALA A 536 -22.39 -17.47 -11.65
C ALA A 536 -21.24 -18.12 -12.45
N LYS A 537 -20.99 -17.65 -13.68
CA LYS A 537 -19.88 -18.14 -14.50
C LYS A 537 -18.53 -17.69 -13.94
N LEU A 538 -18.45 -16.43 -13.47
CA LEU A 538 -17.24 -15.93 -12.84
C LEU A 538 -16.90 -16.76 -11.59
N ARG A 539 -17.89 -17.03 -10.75
CA ARG A 539 -17.73 -17.89 -9.57
C ARG A 539 -17.17 -19.27 -9.93
N GLU A 540 -17.70 -19.89 -10.97
CA GLU A 540 -17.24 -21.21 -11.45
C GLU A 540 -15.75 -21.15 -11.84
N HIS A 541 -15.33 -20.13 -12.61
CA HIS A 541 -13.94 -19.95 -13.01
C HIS A 541 -13.02 -19.73 -11.80
N LEU A 542 -13.42 -18.85 -10.87
CA LEU A 542 -12.62 -18.55 -9.68
C LEU A 542 -12.42 -19.78 -8.79
N LEU A 543 -13.47 -20.58 -8.58
CA LEU A 543 -13.39 -21.83 -7.81
C LEU A 543 -12.47 -22.86 -8.49
N LYS A 544 -12.57 -22.99 -9.82
CA LYS A 544 -11.69 -23.87 -10.62
C LYS A 544 -10.22 -23.44 -10.49
N ASP A 545 -9.94 -22.16 -10.39
CA ASP A 545 -8.60 -21.61 -10.20
C ASP A 545 -8.14 -21.59 -8.73
N GLY A 546 -8.90 -22.23 -7.84
CA GLY A 546 -8.54 -22.42 -6.43
C GLY A 546 -8.81 -21.23 -5.53
N GLN A 547 -9.58 -20.24 -5.97
CA GLN A 547 -10.02 -19.14 -5.10
C GLN A 547 -11.00 -19.64 -4.04
N ILE A 548 -10.96 -19.00 -2.87
CA ILE A 548 -11.89 -19.26 -1.77
C ILE A 548 -12.90 -18.10 -1.75
N LEU A 549 -14.16 -18.41 -2.03
CA LEU A 549 -15.24 -17.42 -2.17
C LEU A 549 -16.22 -17.44 -1.00
N GLU A 550 -16.19 -18.50 -0.21
CA GLU A 550 -16.96 -18.69 1.02
C GLU A 550 -16.25 -19.71 1.91
N LEU A 551 -16.47 -19.64 3.21
CA LEU A 551 -16.04 -20.72 4.10
C LEU A 551 -17.09 -21.84 4.11
N PRO A 552 -16.66 -23.11 4.11
CA PRO A 552 -17.57 -24.21 4.35
C PRO A 552 -18.28 -24.02 5.70
N ALA A 553 -19.57 -24.36 5.75
CA ALA A 553 -20.30 -24.34 7.01
C ALA A 553 -19.56 -25.18 8.08
N PRO A 554 -19.48 -24.71 9.33
CA PRO A 554 -18.85 -25.49 10.39
C PRO A 554 -19.48 -26.89 10.44
N ALA A 555 -18.63 -27.93 10.45
CA ALA A 555 -19.13 -29.30 10.60
C ALA A 555 -20.04 -29.39 11.83
N PRO A 556 -21.18 -30.08 11.76
CA PRO A 556 -22.08 -30.22 12.90
C PRO A 556 -21.26 -30.73 14.12
N LYS A 557 -21.30 -29.99 15.23
CA LYS A 557 -20.65 -30.45 16.44
C LYS A 557 -21.19 -31.83 16.78
N ALA A 558 -20.32 -32.85 16.74
CA ALA A 558 -20.70 -34.19 17.18
C ALA A 558 -21.35 -34.05 18.59
N LYS A 559 -22.61 -34.46 18.70
CA LYS A 559 -23.28 -34.49 20.00
C LYS A 559 -22.41 -35.37 20.89
N LYS A 560 -21.79 -34.79 21.92
CA LYS A 560 -21.15 -35.58 22.96
C LYS A 560 -22.23 -36.49 23.55
N LYS A 561 -22.07 -37.81 23.36
CA LYS A 561 -22.89 -38.84 24.01
C LYS A 561 -22.55 -38.89 25.47
#